data_e103ed87a2d1cdd9192c3fcbe3ecf180
#
_entry.id   e103ed87a2d1cdd9192c3fcbe3ecf180
#
_cell.length_a   1.000
_cell.length_b   1.000
_cell.length_c   1.000
_cell.angle_alpha   90.00
_cell.angle_beta   90.00
_cell.angle_gamma   90.00
#
_symmetry.space_group_name_H-M   'P 1'
#
loop_
_entity.id
_entity.type
_entity.pdbx_description
1 polymer ?
#
loop_
_entity_poly.entity_id
_entity_poly.type
_entity_poly.pdbx_seq_one_letter_code
_entity_poly.pdbx_strand_id
1 'polypeptide(L)'
;NRVQLNELSLASGETSNEPSNHSESKSSNPASPGLFGLSLNVDHSNQTQELHEQWEAGDVLEVLIPQQGPSPIVSRSYTIASVPQEHDVKLVVRQLVKDNGQLGLGSGLLTRSLPVSQPVQAYIRKNTSAIITNTQCPLLLIAAGSGIAGVRAQLAKRALLENAGPVWIFFGERHPTQDDVLDKTLSPFQNSDCIFKKSVIFSRQKGGGYVQQRLVEQRDEVKSFLGDTGQVYVCGHFEGMGQGVDMALQSILEAQAYNALADEGRYHRDLY
;
A
#
# COMPACT_ATOMS: atom_id res chain seq x y z
N ASN A 1 11.91 -14.61 -14.14
CA ASN A 1 12.86 -15.01 -13.10
C ASN A 1 12.06 -15.35 -11.85
N ARG A 2 12.19 -16.59 -11.36
CA ARG A 2 11.55 -17.00 -10.09
C ARG A 2 12.53 -16.69 -8.97
N VAL A 3 12.08 -15.88 -8.02
CA VAL A 3 12.84 -15.55 -6.81
C VAL A 3 12.29 -16.38 -5.67
N GLN A 4 13.15 -17.09 -4.95
CA GLN A 4 12.79 -17.78 -3.73
C GLN A 4 13.08 -16.84 -2.56
N LEU A 5 12.06 -16.52 -1.79
CA LEU A 5 12.13 -15.62 -0.64
C LEU A 5 12.13 -16.46 0.63
N ASN A 6 13.17 -16.34 1.45
CA ASN A 6 13.46 -17.31 2.51
C ASN A 6 13.05 -16.87 3.92
N GLU A 7 12.73 -15.62 4.17
CA GLU A 7 12.44 -15.19 5.54
C GLU A 7 11.25 -14.25 5.63
N LEU A 8 10.30 -14.60 6.49
CA LEU A 8 9.13 -13.79 6.80
C LEU A 8 9.27 -13.26 8.22
N SER A 9 9.63 -12.00 8.35
CA SER A 9 9.60 -11.29 9.63
C SER A 9 8.24 -10.61 9.78
N LEU A 10 7.37 -11.16 10.62
CA LEU A 10 6.16 -10.47 11.05
C LEU A 10 6.59 -9.37 12.03
N ALA A 11 6.38 -8.11 11.68
CA ALA A 11 6.41 -7.06 12.67
C ALA A 11 5.32 -7.39 13.72
N SER A 12 5.73 -7.90 14.86
CA SER A 12 4.85 -8.23 15.98
C SER A 12 4.15 -6.94 16.43
N GLY A 13 2.87 -6.85 16.15
CA GLY A 13 2.02 -5.97 16.93
C GLY A 13 2.00 -6.55 18.34
N GLU A 14 2.83 -6.03 19.24
CA GLU A 14 2.74 -6.33 20.65
C GLU A 14 1.38 -5.86 21.16
N THR A 15 0.46 -6.80 21.28
CA THR A 15 -0.69 -6.62 22.15
C THR A 15 -0.18 -6.87 23.57
N SER A 16 0.14 -5.81 24.29
CA SER A 16 0.32 -5.85 25.73
C SER A 16 -1.02 -6.24 26.37
N ASN A 17 -1.20 -7.53 26.62
CA ASN A 17 -2.26 -8.05 27.46
C ASN A 17 -1.73 -8.17 28.88
N GLU A 18 -1.94 -7.15 29.69
CA GLU A 18 -2.06 -7.35 31.13
C GLU A 18 -3.50 -7.81 31.46
N PRO A 19 -3.70 -8.81 32.33
CA PRO A 19 -5.02 -9.28 32.70
C PRO A 19 -5.62 -8.38 33.77
N SER A 20 -6.45 -7.43 33.40
CA SER A 20 -7.38 -6.78 34.34
C SER A 20 -8.73 -7.49 34.31
N ASN A 21 -9.02 -8.23 35.36
CA ASN A 21 -10.34 -8.75 35.68
C ASN A 21 -11.37 -7.61 35.78
N HIS A 22 -12.26 -7.53 34.81
CA HIS A 22 -13.64 -7.04 35.02
C HIS A 22 -14.54 -7.65 33.95
N SER A 23 -15.52 -8.41 34.46
CA SER A 23 -16.62 -9.02 33.76
C SER A 23 -17.57 -7.96 33.19
N GLU A 24 -17.55 -7.75 31.88
CA GLU A 24 -18.67 -7.13 31.17
C GLU A 24 -18.87 -7.83 29.82
N SER A 25 -20.11 -8.22 29.59
CA SER A 25 -20.60 -8.90 28.39
C SER A 25 -20.40 -8.01 27.17
N LYS A 26 -19.33 -8.24 26.39
CA LYS A 26 -19.12 -7.60 25.09
C LYS A 26 -19.82 -8.37 24.01
N SER A 27 -20.82 -7.75 23.38
CA SER A 27 -21.33 -8.15 22.08
C SER A 27 -20.16 -8.18 21.10
N SER A 28 -19.77 -9.37 20.66
CA SER A 28 -18.67 -9.58 19.73
C SER A 28 -19.08 -9.16 18.32
N ASN A 29 -18.88 -7.89 17.97
CA ASN A 29 -18.72 -7.52 16.59
C ASN A 29 -17.45 -8.23 16.08
N PRO A 30 -17.50 -8.92 14.93
CA PRO A 30 -16.31 -9.55 14.37
C PRO A 30 -15.25 -8.46 14.15
N ALA A 31 -14.10 -8.62 14.77
CA ALA A 31 -12.99 -7.69 14.62
C ALA A 31 -12.71 -7.45 13.12
N SER A 32 -12.66 -6.21 12.71
CA SER A 32 -12.32 -5.86 11.32
C SER A 32 -11.00 -6.54 10.95
N PRO A 33 -10.90 -7.19 9.78
CA PRO A 33 -9.67 -7.88 9.37
C PRO A 33 -8.50 -6.90 9.38
N GLY A 34 -7.43 -7.25 10.11
CA GLY A 34 -6.26 -6.40 10.32
C GLY A 34 -5.45 -6.17 9.05
N LEU A 35 -4.65 -5.11 9.05
CA LEU A 35 -3.54 -4.90 8.13
C LEU A 35 -2.25 -5.43 8.77
N PHE A 36 -1.44 -6.14 7.98
CA PHE A 36 -0.19 -6.73 8.42
C PHE A 36 0.95 -6.19 7.57
N GLY A 37 2.00 -5.69 8.21
CA GLY A 37 3.28 -5.42 7.58
C GLY A 37 4.10 -6.70 7.55
N LEU A 38 4.65 -7.04 6.40
CA LEU A 38 5.49 -8.23 6.19
C LEU A 38 6.81 -7.80 5.58
N SER A 39 7.91 -8.45 5.99
CA SER A 39 9.23 -8.33 5.36
C SER A 39 9.66 -9.71 4.88
N LEU A 40 10.04 -9.79 3.63
CA LEU A 40 10.48 -10.99 2.95
C LEU A 40 11.93 -10.82 2.55
N ASN A 41 12.82 -11.60 3.17
CA ASN A 41 14.21 -11.63 2.78
C ASN A 41 14.38 -12.33 1.44
N VAL A 42 15.19 -11.76 0.59
CA VAL A 42 15.57 -12.38 -0.68
C VAL A 42 16.77 -13.27 -0.42
N ASP A 43 16.66 -14.58 -0.72
CA ASP A 43 17.78 -15.51 -0.58
C ASP A 43 18.82 -15.24 -1.67
N HIS A 44 19.98 -14.76 -1.24
CA HIS A 44 21.12 -14.48 -2.12
C HIS A 44 22.05 -15.68 -2.31
N SER A 45 21.80 -16.82 -1.63
CA SER A 45 22.73 -17.96 -1.63
C SER A 45 22.92 -18.63 -3.00
N ASN A 46 21.99 -18.41 -3.94
CA ASN A 46 21.97 -19.04 -5.26
C ASN A 46 21.97 -18.09 -6.46
N GLN A 47 22.12 -16.77 -6.26
CA GLN A 47 22.10 -15.83 -7.37
C GLN A 47 23.11 -14.69 -7.20
N THR A 48 23.87 -14.47 -8.27
CA THR A 48 24.77 -13.37 -8.44
C THR A 48 24.07 -12.00 -8.28
N GLN A 49 24.80 -11.01 -7.86
CA GLN A 49 24.64 -9.57 -7.66
C GLN A 49 23.45 -8.79 -8.29
N GLU A 50 22.67 -9.41 -9.17
CA GLU A 50 21.62 -8.77 -9.98
C GLU A 50 20.25 -8.60 -9.29
N LEU A 51 20.05 -9.12 -8.07
CA LEU A 51 18.74 -9.10 -7.39
C LEU A 51 18.36 -7.71 -6.83
N HIS A 52 19.35 -6.89 -6.50
CA HIS A 52 19.12 -5.52 -6.02
C HIS A 52 18.54 -4.57 -7.09
N GLU A 53 18.61 -4.96 -8.38
CA GLU A 53 18.09 -4.17 -9.49
C GLU A 53 16.71 -4.67 -9.98
N GLN A 54 16.10 -5.66 -9.31
CA GLN A 54 14.98 -6.39 -9.90
C GLN A 54 13.61 -5.72 -9.70
N TRP A 55 13.43 -4.80 -8.76
CA TRP A 55 12.13 -4.13 -8.60
C TRP A 55 12.27 -2.63 -8.45
N GLU A 56 11.17 -1.94 -8.73
CA GLU A 56 11.00 -0.52 -8.49
C GLU A 56 9.82 -0.26 -7.56
N ALA A 57 9.74 0.96 -7.04
CA ALA A 57 8.60 1.39 -6.23
C ALA A 57 7.28 1.21 -7.00
N GLY A 58 6.37 0.40 -6.47
CA GLY A 58 5.08 0.11 -7.08
C GLY A 58 5.06 -1.15 -7.96
N ASP A 59 6.18 -1.86 -8.15
CA ASP A 59 6.16 -3.21 -8.73
C ASP A 59 5.34 -4.19 -7.88
N VAL A 60 4.96 -5.30 -8.46
CA VAL A 60 4.05 -6.28 -7.85
C VAL A 60 4.78 -7.58 -7.56
N LEU A 61 4.61 -8.10 -6.35
CA LEU A 61 5.01 -9.47 -6.00
C LEU A 61 3.84 -10.42 -6.28
N GLU A 62 4.05 -11.37 -7.17
CA GLU A 62 3.14 -12.48 -7.46
C GLU A 62 3.50 -13.67 -6.57
N VAL A 63 2.73 -13.89 -5.52
CA VAL A 63 2.93 -15.01 -4.58
C VAL A 63 2.23 -16.24 -5.10
N LEU A 64 2.98 -17.34 -5.24
CA LEU A 64 2.48 -18.62 -5.72
C LEU A 64 1.96 -19.46 -4.53
N ILE A 65 0.68 -19.83 -4.59
CA ILE A 65 0.00 -20.56 -3.52
C ILE A 65 -0.22 -22.00 -3.96
N PRO A 66 0.49 -22.96 -3.34
CA PRO A 66 0.25 -24.38 -3.61
C PRO A 66 -1.18 -24.76 -3.25
N GLN A 67 -1.83 -25.52 -4.11
CA GLN A 67 -3.15 -26.10 -3.85
C GLN A 67 -2.97 -27.59 -3.51
N GLN A 68 -3.88 -28.14 -2.72
CA GLN A 68 -3.88 -29.59 -2.45
C GLN A 68 -4.39 -30.35 -3.70
N GLY A 69 -3.71 -31.43 -4.05
CA GLY A 69 -4.07 -32.29 -5.19
C GLY A 69 -3.57 -31.77 -6.55
N PRO A 70 -4.15 -32.24 -7.67
CA PRO A 70 -3.72 -31.88 -9.02
C PRO A 70 -4.17 -30.48 -9.47
N SER A 71 -4.65 -29.67 -8.55
CA SER A 71 -5.12 -28.30 -8.83
C SER A 71 -3.97 -27.39 -9.28
N PRO A 72 -4.23 -26.44 -10.21
CA PRO A 72 -3.19 -25.53 -10.66
C PRO A 72 -2.73 -24.63 -9.52
N ILE A 73 -1.46 -24.19 -9.58
CA ILE A 73 -0.93 -23.15 -8.69
C ILE A 73 -1.75 -21.87 -8.90
N VAL A 74 -2.19 -21.27 -7.81
CA VAL A 74 -2.89 -20.00 -7.83
C VAL A 74 -1.92 -18.89 -7.43
N SER A 75 -1.87 -17.80 -8.17
CA SER A 75 -1.10 -16.62 -7.77
C SER A 75 -1.99 -15.56 -7.08
N ARG A 76 -1.35 -14.72 -6.26
CA ARG A 76 -1.94 -13.51 -5.69
C ARG A 76 -0.94 -12.39 -5.76
N SER A 77 -1.44 -11.25 -6.22
CA SER A 77 -0.66 -10.03 -6.46
C SER A 77 -0.64 -9.15 -5.23
N TYR A 78 0.52 -8.63 -4.89
CA TYR A 78 0.73 -7.67 -3.80
C TYR A 78 1.66 -6.56 -4.26
N THR A 79 1.25 -5.30 -4.12
CA THR A 79 2.13 -4.17 -4.37
C THR A 79 3.32 -4.22 -3.42
N ILE A 80 4.53 -4.14 -3.94
CA ILE A 80 5.75 -4.07 -3.16
C ILE A 80 5.82 -2.71 -2.48
N ALA A 81 5.99 -2.72 -1.16
CA ALA A 81 6.00 -1.52 -0.32
C ALA A 81 7.41 -0.97 -0.05
N SER A 82 8.44 -1.57 -0.65
CA SER A 82 9.85 -1.20 -0.46
C SER A 82 10.53 -0.88 -1.78
N VAL A 83 11.75 -0.37 -1.66
CA VAL A 83 12.70 -0.19 -2.77
C VAL A 83 13.90 -1.13 -2.57
N PRO A 84 14.67 -1.47 -3.62
CA PRO A 84 15.81 -2.39 -3.53
C PRO A 84 16.84 -2.01 -2.47
N GLN A 85 17.04 -0.71 -2.23
CA GLN A 85 17.99 -0.19 -1.24
C GLN A 85 17.61 -0.54 0.21
N GLU A 86 16.38 -0.99 0.45
CA GLU A 86 15.96 -1.51 1.75
C GLU A 86 16.27 -2.99 1.94
N HIS A 87 16.80 -3.66 0.91
CA HIS A 87 17.21 -5.07 0.84
C HIS A 87 16.07 -6.11 0.95
N ASP A 88 14.99 -5.79 1.64
CA ASP A 88 13.85 -6.68 1.82
C ASP A 88 12.68 -6.27 0.93
N VAL A 89 11.95 -7.26 0.43
CA VAL A 89 10.62 -7.04 -0.17
C VAL A 89 9.61 -6.87 0.95
N LYS A 90 9.09 -5.65 1.15
CA LYS A 90 8.07 -5.36 2.15
C LYS A 90 6.69 -5.34 1.51
N LEU A 91 5.71 -5.87 2.24
CA LEU A 91 4.31 -5.89 1.83
C LEU A 91 3.42 -5.32 2.93
N VAL A 92 2.27 -4.76 2.55
CA VAL A 92 1.18 -4.47 3.48
C VAL A 92 -0.05 -5.27 3.03
N VAL A 93 -0.46 -6.23 3.85
CA VAL A 93 -1.48 -7.21 3.50
C VAL A 93 -2.69 -7.07 4.41
N ARG A 94 -3.86 -6.83 3.81
CA ARG A 94 -5.13 -6.95 4.54
C ARG A 94 -5.54 -8.42 4.59
N GLN A 95 -5.70 -8.96 5.80
CA GLN A 95 -6.23 -10.30 5.96
C GLN A 95 -7.71 -10.33 5.52
N LEU A 96 -8.00 -11.14 4.52
CA LEU A 96 -9.37 -11.37 4.06
C LEU A 96 -10.00 -12.49 4.89
N VAL A 97 -11.16 -12.22 5.45
CA VAL A 97 -12.01 -13.23 6.10
C VAL A 97 -13.30 -13.34 5.28
N LYS A 98 -13.59 -14.55 4.81
CA LYS A 98 -14.82 -14.85 4.07
C LYS A 98 -16.01 -14.95 5.02
N ASP A 99 -17.23 -14.90 4.49
CA ASP A 99 -18.48 -14.99 5.28
C ASP A 99 -18.57 -16.27 6.12
N ASN A 100 -17.97 -17.36 5.67
CA ASN A 100 -17.89 -18.63 6.40
C ASN A 100 -16.75 -18.70 7.43
N GLY A 101 -16.07 -17.58 7.70
CA GLY A 101 -14.95 -17.48 8.64
C GLY A 101 -13.59 -17.97 8.10
N GLN A 102 -13.54 -18.52 6.89
CA GLN A 102 -12.28 -18.94 6.28
C GLN A 102 -11.45 -17.73 5.84
N LEU A 103 -10.14 -17.86 5.97
CA LEU A 103 -9.22 -16.85 5.47
C LEU A 103 -9.10 -16.90 3.95
N GLY A 104 -8.83 -15.75 3.34
CA GLY A 104 -8.45 -15.69 1.92
C GLY A 104 -7.16 -16.50 1.67
N LEU A 105 -7.06 -17.15 0.52
CA LEU A 105 -5.93 -18.05 0.21
C LEU A 105 -4.57 -17.36 0.40
N GLY A 106 -4.35 -16.23 -0.25
CA GLY A 106 -3.07 -15.52 -0.19
C GLY A 106 -2.89 -14.76 1.12
N SER A 107 -3.86 -13.95 1.50
CA SER A 107 -3.77 -13.17 2.74
C SER A 107 -3.71 -14.07 3.98
N GLY A 108 -4.49 -15.16 4.01
CA GLY A 108 -4.44 -16.14 5.09
C GLY A 108 -3.11 -16.90 5.14
N LEU A 109 -2.54 -17.26 3.98
CA LEU A 109 -1.21 -17.85 3.91
C LEU A 109 -0.17 -16.91 4.53
N LEU A 110 -0.07 -15.69 4.03
CA LEU A 110 0.97 -14.75 4.40
C LEU A 110 0.84 -14.20 5.83
N THR A 111 -0.40 -14.06 6.36
CA THR A 111 -0.62 -13.43 7.67
C THR A 111 -0.82 -14.42 8.81
N ARG A 112 -1.01 -15.73 8.52
CA ARG A 112 -1.32 -16.69 9.56
C ARG A 112 -0.77 -18.10 9.35
N SER A 113 -0.87 -18.66 8.13
CA SER A 113 -0.60 -20.07 7.91
C SER A 113 0.86 -20.36 7.59
N LEU A 114 1.59 -19.41 7.03
CA LEU A 114 3.01 -19.54 6.74
C LEU A 114 3.80 -19.25 8.02
N PRO A 115 4.55 -20.22 8.56
CA PRO A 115 5.44 -19.96 9.69
C PRO A 115 6.52 -18.94 9.32
N VAL A 116 6.96 -18.16 10.31
CA VAL A 116 8.13 -17.27 10.15
C VAL A 116 9.34 -18.11 9.72
N SER A 117 10.16 -17.59 8.84
CA SER A 117 11.33 -18.26 8.26
C SER A 117 11.02 -19.42 7.29
N GLN A 118 9.77 -19.63 6.92
CA GLN A 118 9.45 -20.55 5.85
C GLN A 118 9.48 -19.87 4.48
N PRO A 119 10.10 -20.47 3.46
CA PRO A 119 10.18 -19.89 2.14
C PRO A 119 8.81 -19.82 1.46
N VAL A 120 8.57 -18.76 0.72
CA VAL A 120 7.43 -18.62 -0.18
C VAL A 120 7.93 -18.50 -1.62
N GLN A 121 7.27 -19.18 -2.55
CA GLN A 121 7.57 -19.04 -3.96
C GLN A 121 6.84 -17.81 -4.50
N ALA A 122 7.60 -16.91 -5.13
CA ALA A 122 7.05 -15.71 -5.73
C ALA A 122 7.91 -15.24 -6.92
N TYR A 123 7.39 -14.30 -7.71
CA TYR A 123 8.15 -13.58 -8.72
C TYR A 123 7.71 -12.12 -8.78
N ILE A 124 8.61 -11.26 -9.22
CA ILE A 124 8.33 -9.83 -9.39
C ILE A 124 7.77 -9.59 -10.78
N ARG A 125 6.64 -8.91 -10.84
CA ARG A 125 6.03 -8.41 -12.06
C ARG A 125 6.15 -6.90 -12.11
N LYS A 126 6.75 -6.40 -13.18
CA LYS A 126 6.84 -4.95 -13.42
C LYS A 126 5.46 -4.32 -13.55
N ASN A 127 5.27 -3.19 -12.90
CA ASN A 127 4.06 -2.40 -12.96
C ASN A 127 4.36 -1.04 -13.60
N THR A 128 4.37 -1.01 -14.92
CA THR A 128 4.72 0.21 -15.69
C THR A 128 3.80 1.39 -15.40
N SER A 129 2.54 1.14 -15.01
CA SER A 129 1.59 2.19 -14.64
C SER A 129 1.88 2.85 -13.28
N ALA A 130 2.72 2.23 -12.44
CA ALA A 130 3.13 2.77 -11.15
C ALA A 130 4.48 3.50 -11.17
N ILE A 131 5.20 3.46 -12.30
CA ILE A 131 6.55 4.04 -12.41
C ILE A 131 6.46 5.57 -12.51
N ILE A 132 6.97 6.25 -11.47
CA ILE A 132 7.12 7.70 -11.45
C ILE A 132 8.58 8.03 -11.80
N THR A 133 8.78 8.66 -12.95
CA THR A 133 10.13 9.02 -13.45
C THR A 133 10.58 10.38 -12.95
N ASN A 134 9.68 11.38 -12.92
CA ASN A 134 10.02 12.71 -12.44
C ASN A 134 9.76 12.80 -10.92
N THR A 135 10.81 12.74 -10.14
CA THR A 135 10.74 12.77 -8.68
C THR A 135 10.86 14.19 -8.07
N GLN A 136 11.09 15.21 -8.88
CA GLN A 136 11.21 16.60 -8.42
C GLN A 136 9.87 17.37 -8.44
N CYS A 137 8.89 16.88 -9.20
CA CYS A 137 7.56 17.49 -9.24
C CYS A 137 6.74 17.16 -7.99
N PRO A 138 5.73 17.99 -7.63
CA PRO A 138 4.76 17.65 -6.60
C PRO A 138 4.11 16.30 -6.87
N LEU A 139 3.90 15.49 -5.83
CA LEU A 139 3.27 14.18 -5.94
C LEU A 139 2.11 14.05 -4.97
N LEU A 140 0.91 13.87 -5.50
CA LEU A 140 -0.28 13.53 -4.75
C LEU A 140 -0.39 12.00 -4.64
N LEU A 141 -0.20 11.45 -3.45
CA LEU A 141 -0.34 10.03 -3.15
C LEU A 141 -1.72 9.77 -2.55
N ILE A 142 -2.53 8.96 -3.21
CA ILE A 142 -3.90 8.65 -2.80
C ILE A 142 -4.03 7.16 -2.58
N ALA A 143 -4.39 6.74 -1.37
CA ALA A 143 -4.55 5.32 -1.07
C ALA A 143 -5.65 5.03 -0.06
N ALA A 144 -6.11 3.78 -0.04
CA ALA A 144 -6.98 3.25 1.01
C ALA A 144 -6.56 1.84 1.41
N GLY A 145 -6.59 1.57 2.71
CA GLY A 145 -6.28 0.26 3.28
C GLY A 145 -4.89 -0.24 2.89
N SER A 146 -4.81 -1.44 2.29
CA SER A 146 -3.54 -2.03 1.84
C SER A 146 -2.83 -1.26 0.74
N GLY A 147 -3.51 -0.33 0.05
CA GLY A 147 -2.88 0.59 -0.90
C GLY A 147 -1.81 1.50 -0.30
N ILE A 148 -1.71 1.58 1.03
CA ILE A 148 -0.59 2.23 1.72
C ILE A 148 0.78 1.63 1.33
N ALA A 149 0.81 0.40 0.83
CA ALA A 149 2.02 -0.24 0.31
C ALA A 149 2.66 0.58 -0.81
N GLY A 150 1.86 0.98 -1.82
CA GLY A 150 2.34 1.81 -2.91
C GLY A 150 2.79 3.20 -2.46
N VAL A 151 2.06 3.82 -1.53
CA VAL A 151 2.44 5.10 -0.91
C VAL A 151 3.81 4.99 -0.24
N ARG A 152 4.02 3.93 0.56
CA ARG A 152 5.30 3.66 1.22
C ARG A 152 6.44 3.50 0.23
N ALA A 153 6.23 2.74 -0.84
CA ALA A 153 7.25 2.52 -1.86
C ALA A 153 7.66 3.84 -2.56
N GLN A 154 6.69 4.67 -2.93
CA GLN A 154 6.97 5.96 -3.55
C GLN A 154 7.70 6.93 -2.59
N LEU A 155 7.35 6.91 -1.30
CA LEU A 155 8.08 7.68 -0.28
C LEU A 155 9.50 7.17 -0.09
N ALA A 156 9.70 5.84 -0.03
CA ALA A 156 11.02 5.24 0.09
C ALA A 156 11.91 5.65 -1.10
N LYS A 157 11.37 5.63 -2.32
CA LYS A 157 12.09 6.10 -3.52
C LYS A 157 12.50 7.58 -3.40
N ARG A 158 11.57 8.45 -2.96
CA ARG A 158 11.84 9.89 -2.81
C ARG A 158 12.81 10.21 -1.68
N ALA A 159 12.77 9.46 -0.58
CA ALA A 159 13.66 9.64 0.56
C ALA A 159 15.13 9.33 0.24
N LEU A 160 15.43 8.66 -0.87
CA LEU A 160 16.79 8.44 -1.36
C LEU A 160 17.37 9.63 -2.14
N LEU A 161 16.58 10.67 -2.39
CA LEU A 161 16.92 11.78 -3.27
C LEU A 161 17.10 13.07 -2.45
N GLU A 162 18.16 13.80 -2.70
CA GLU A 162 18.43 15.08 -2.04
C GLU A 162 17.43 16.18 -2.41
N ASN A 163 16.87 16.14 -3.63
CA ASN A 163 15.97 17.16 -4.17
C ASN A 163 14.62 16.56 -4.59
N ALA A 164 14.02 15.75 -3.73
CA ALA A 164 12.69 15.23 -3.98
C ALA A 164 11.63 16.33 -3.90
N GLY A 165 10.68 16.33 -4.85
CA GLY A 165 9.54 17.25 -4.80
C GLY A 165 8.60 16.94 -3.64
N PRO A 166 7.73 17.89 -3.27
CA PRO A 166 6.81 17.74 -2.14
C PRO A 166 5.79 16.63 -2.38
N VAL A 167 5.39 15.96 -1.30
CA VAL A 167 4.41 14.88 -1.31
C VAL A 167 3.22 15.23 -0.44
N TRP A 168 2.02 15.10 -0.97
CA TRP A 168 0.80 15.18 -0.19
C TRP A 168 0.09 13.83 -0.19
N ILE A 169 -0.14 13.27 1.00
CA ILE A 169 -0.73 11.95 1.18
C ILE A 169 -2.20 12.08 1.54
N PHE A 170 -3.08 11.45 0.76
CA PHE A 170 -4.47 11.18 1.11
C PHE A 170 -4.62 9.70 1.46
N PHE A 171 -5.02 9.40 2.68
CA PHE A 171 -5.19 8.03 3.12
C PHE A 171 -6.56 7.78 3.75
N GLY A 172 -7.25 6.76 3.24
CA GLY A 172 -8.53 6.29 3.75
C GLY A 172 -8.43 4.96 4.49
N GLU A 173 -9.05 4.88 5.68
CA GLU A 173 -9.19 3.62 6.42
C GLU A 173 -10.61 3.50 7.01
N ARG A 174 -10.94 2.32 7.53
CA ARG A 174 -12.26 2.06 8.11
C ARG A 174 -12.42 2.67 9.50
N HIS A 175 -11.44 2.49 10.36
CA HIS A 175 -11.48 2.88 11.77
C HIS A 175 -10.19 3.57 12.20
N PRO A 176 -10.24 4.56 13.09
CA PRO A 176 -9.06 5.24 13.61
C PRO A 176 -8.11 4.33 14.42
N THR A 177 -8.63 3.26 15.03
CA THR A 177 -7.80 2.25 15.73
C THR A 177 -6.87 1.46 14.82
N GLN A 178 -6.99 1.65 13.51
CA GLN A 178 -6.10 1.10 12.49
C GLN A 178 -5.03 2.12 12.03
N ASP A 179 -5.00 3.31 12.64
CA ASP A 179 -4.02 4.36 12.36
C ASP A 179 -2.57 3.93 12.64
N ASP A 180 -2.39 3.01 13.58
CA ASP A 180 -1.08 2.40 13.85
C ASP A 180 -0.39 1.88 12.58
N VAL A 181 -1.17 1.42 11.59
CA VAL A 181 -0.60 0.92 10.34
C VAL A 181 -0.04 2.05 9.49
N LEU A 182 -0.76 3.19 9.40
CA LEU A 182 -0.27 4.36 8.68
C LEU A 182 1.02 4.89 9.34
N ASP A 183 0.97 5.16 10.63
CA ASP A 183 2.10 5.74 11.35
C ASP A 183 3.30 4.78 11.40
N LYS A 184 3.09 3.49 11.65
CA LYS A 184 4.14 2.48 11.59
C LYS A 184 4.71 2.33 10.18
N THR A 185 3.86 2.35 9.15
CA THR A 185 4.29 2.22 7.75
C THR A 185 5.10 3.44 7.30
N LEU A 186 4.74 4.63 7.77
CA LEU A 186 5.39 5.89 7.41
C LEU A 186 6.47 6.34 8.41
N SER A 187 6.63 5.66 9.55
CA SER A 187 7.63 6.02 10.57
C SER A 187 9.06 6.20 10.04
N PRO A 188 9.57 5.39 9.09
CA PRO A 188 10.89 5.60 8.53
C PRO A 188 11.05 6.94 7.80
N PHE A 189 9.96 7.58 7.42
CA PHE A 189 9.94 8.81 6.62
C PHE A 189 9.44 10.04 7.39
N GLN A 190 9.20 9.94 8.70
CA GLN A 190 8.65 11.04 9.51
C GLN A 190 9.52 12.31 9.47
N ASN A 191 10.81 12.14 9.34
CA ASN A 191 11.78 13.25 9.27
C ASN A 191 12.17 13.60 7.82
N SER A 192 11.43 13.08 6.83
CA SER A 192 11.69 13.41 5.43
C SER A 192 11.06 14.75 5.09
N ASP A 193 11.88 15.69 4.64
CA ASP A 193 11.44 17.04 4.23
C ASP A 193 10.50 17.01 3.02
N CYS A 194 10.40 15.89 2.32
CA CYS A 194 9.51 15.78 1.16
C CYS A 194 8.02 15.67 1.54
N ILE A 195 7.66 15.28 2.78
CA ILE A 195 6.25 15.18 3.17
C ILE A 195 5.68 16.56 3.49
N PHE A 196 4.95 17.13 2.55
CA PHE A 196 4.26 18.41 2.69
C PHE A 196 3.03 18.32 3.59
N LYS A 197 2.14 17.33 3.37
CA LYS A 197 0.86 17.21 4.09
C LYS A 197 0.34 15.77 4.12
N LYS A 198 -0.38 15.44 5.20
CA LYS A 198 -1.17 14.19 5.30
C LYS A 198 -2.64 14.55 5.54
N SER A 199 -3.54 13.97 4.75
CA SER A 199 -5.00 14.07 4.88
C SER A 199 -5.56 12.66 5.11
N VAL A 200 -5.95 12.36 6.35
CA VAL A 200 -6.46 11.03 6.75
C VAL A 200 -7.96 11.10 6.97
N ILE A 201 -8.68 10.07 6.54
CA ILE A 201 -10.14 9.98 6.71
C ILE A 201 -10.57 8.56 7.07
N PHE A 202 -11.56 8.44 7.96
CA PHE A 202 -12.10 7.17 8.43
C PHE A 202 -13.54 6.99 8.01
N SER A 203 -13.84 5.91 7.26
CA SER A 203 -15.18 5.71 6.69
C SER A 203 -16.23 5.21 7.69
N ARG A 204 -15.82 4.62 8.81
CA ARG A 204 -16.72 4.07 9.84
C ARG A 204 -16.69 4.86 11.15
N GLN A 205 -16.32 6.12 11.08
CA GLN A 205 -16.39 7.07 12.19
C GLN A 205 -17.59 7.99 12.00
N LYS A 206 -18.18 8.50 13.11
CA LYS A 206 -19.24 9.51 13.03
C LYS A 206 -18.70 10.77 12.34
N GLY A 207 -19.38 11.22 11.28
CA GLY A 207 -18.88 12.31 10.43
C GLY A 207 -17.71 11.90 9.53
N GLY A 208 -17.43 10.60 9.43
CA GLY A 208 -16.40 10.06 8.53
C GLY A 208 -16.82 10.10 7.06
N GLY A 209 -15.89 9.68 6.21
CA GLY A 209 -16.10 9.66 4.76
C GLY A 209 -15.05 8.85 4.04
N TYR A 210 -14.93 9.07 2.75
CA TYR A 210 -13.98 8.39 1.88
C TYR A 210 -12.92 9.35 1.35
N VAL A 211 -11.79 8.82 0.92
CA VAL A 211 -10.66 9.60 0.42
C VAL A 211 -11.05 10.53 -0.74
N GLN A 212 -11.92 10.09 -1.64
CA GLN A 212 -12.42 10.91 -2.74
C GLN A 212 -13.26 12.11 -2.27
N GLN A 213 -13.99 11.97 -1.16
CA GLN A 213 -14.73 13.11 -0.59
C GLN A 213 -13.76 14.13 0.01
N ARG A 214 -12.71 13.67 0.71
CA ARG A 214 -11.68 14.54 1.27
C ARG A 214 -10.91 15.30 0.17
N LEU A 215 -10.69 14.68 -0.99
CA LEU A 215 -10.11 15.36 -2.15
C LEU A 215 -10.98 16.52 -2.61
N VAL A 216 -12.30 16.30 -2.75
CA VAL A 216 -13.25 17.36 -3.16
C VAL A 216 -13.36 18.45 -2.11
N GLU A 217 -13.35 18.14 -0.82
CA GLU A 217 -13.35 19.14 0.27
C GLU A 217 -12.11 20.04 0.24
N GLN A 218 -10.97 19.51 -0.19
CA GLN A 218 -9.69 20.24 -0.29
C GLN A 218 -9.34 20.63 -1.73
N ARG A 219 -10.33 20.75 -2.60
CA ARG A 219 -10.18 20.94 -4.05
C ARG A 219 -9.24 22.05 -4.47
N ASP A 220 -9.35 23.23 -3.85
CA ASP A 220 -8.57 24.40 -4.24
C ASP A 220 -7.10 24.23 -3.84
N GLU A 221 -6.84 23.64 -2.68
CA GLU A 221 -5.49 23.28 -2.26
C GLU A 221 -4.88 22.17 -3.15
N VAL A 222 -5.67 21.16 -3.51
CA VAL A 222 -5.24 20.07 -4.42
C VAL A 222 -4.86 20.63 -5.78
N LYS A 223 -5.72 21.51 -6.33
CA LYS A 223 -5.44 22.19 -7.61
C LYS A 223 -4.17 23.01 -7.54
N SER A 224 -4.01 23.80 -6.48
CA SER A 224 -2.82 24.62 -6.25
C SER A 224 -1.55 23.78 -6.06
N PHE A 225 -1.64 22.67 -5.31
CA PHE A 225 -0.52 21.78 -5.06
C PHE A 225 -0.03 21.08 -6.34
N LEU A 226 -0.94 20.59 -7.16
CA LEU A 226 -0.60 19.93 -8.42
C LEU A 226 0.01 20.91 -9.43
N GLY A 227 -0.55 22.12 -9.56
CA GLY A 227 -0.13 23.06 -10.59
C GLY A 227 -0.08 22.39 -11.97
N ASP A 228 0.85 22.83 -12.80
CA ASP A 228 1.00 22.33 -14.18
C ASP A 228 1.88 21.06 -14.29
N THR A 229 2.68 20.77 -13.27
CA THR A 229 3.70 19.70 -13.33
C THR A 229 3.47 18.56 -12.33
N GLY A 230 2.52 18.73 -11.42
CA GLY A 230 2.23 17.75 -10.38
C GLY A 230 1.76 16.42 -10.96
N GLN A 231 2.06 15.37 -10.22
CA GLN A 231 1.71 14.00 -10.56
C GLN A 231 0.75 13.43 -9.53
N VAL A 232 -0.04 12.46 -9.93
CA VAL A 232 -0.98 11.73 -9.07
C VAL A 232 -0.64 10.24 -9.11
N TYR A 233 -0.56 9.62 -7.94
CA TYR A 233 -0.45 8.17 -7.79
C TYR A 233 -1.59 7.65 -6.93
N VAL A 234 -2.34 6.68 -7.44
CA VAL A 234 -3.49 6.07 -6.76
C VAL A 234 -3.22 4.58 -6.56
N CYS A 235 -3.30 4.12 -5.31
CA CYS A 235 -3.11 2.71 -4.98
C CYS A 235 -4.23 2.17 -4.09
N GLY A 236 -4.84 1.04 -4.50
CA GLY A 236 -5.88 0.35 -3.74
C GLY A 236 -6.94 -0.30 -4.60
N HIS A 237 -8.10 -0.56 -4.00
CA HIS A 237 -9.17 -1.28 -4.67
C HIS A 237 -9.83 -0.44 -5.78
N PHE A 238 -9.95 -1.03 -6.98
CA PHE A 238 -10.52 -0.33 -8.13
C PHE A 238 -11.96 0.09 -7.91
N GLU A 239 -12.82 -0.87 -7.50
CA GLU A 239 -14.23 -0.59 -7.24
C GLU A 239 -14.39 0.32 -6.02
N GLY A 240 -15.17 1.38 -6.19
CA GLY A 240 -15.45 2.36 -5.15
C GLY A 240 -14.32 3.38 -4.95
N MET A 241 -13.12 2.97 -4.53
CA MET A 241 -12.04 3.93 -4.26
C MET A 241 -11.42 4.48 -5.56
N GLY A 242 -10.91 3.61 -6.43
CA GLY A 242 -10.26 4.02 -7.68
C GLY A 242 -11.19 4.84 -8.58
N GLN A 243 -12.41 4.35 -8.80
CA GLN A 243 -13.43 5.06 -9.57
C GLN A 243 -13.84 6.39 -8.91
N GLY A 244 -14.01 6.38 -7.57
CA GLY A 244 -14.38 7.58 -6.84
C GLY A 244 -13.31 8.66 -6.88
N VAL A 245 -12.03 8.28 -6.80
CA VAL A 245 -10.88 9.20 -6.95
C VAL A 245 -10.82 9.78 -8.34
N ASP A 246 -11.05 8.96 -9.37
CA ASP A 246 -11.07 9.39 -10.77
C ASP A 246 -12.15 10.46 -10.98
N MET A 247 -13.38 10.20 -10.54
CA MET A 247 -14.48 11.16 -10.58
C MET A 247 -14.17 12.45 -9.78
N ALA A 248 -13.54 12.32 -8.61
CA ALA A 248 -13.16 13.46 -7.79
C ALA A 248 -12.14 14.35 -8.52
N LEU A 249 -11.09 13.76 -9.09
CA LEU A 249 -10.07 14.49 -9.85
C LEU A 249 -10.67 15.17 -11.08
N GLN A 250 -11.58 14.51 -11.81
CA GLN A 250 -12.32 15.15 -12.92
C GLN A 250 -13.15 16.36 -12.47
N SER A 251 -13.72 16.30 -11.26
CA SER A 251 -14.51 17.40 -10.71
C SER A 251 -13.66 18.56 -10.17
N ILE A 252 -12.43 18.28 -9.75
CA ILE A 252 -11.48 19.25 -9.19
C ILE A 252 -10.75 20.00 -10.30
N LEU A 253 -10.26 19.23 -11.27
CA LEU A 253 -9.47 19.74 -12.39
C LEU A 253 -10.41 20.09 -13.56
N GLU A 254 -10.07 21.11 -14.29
CA GLU A 254 -10.74 21.36 -15.57
C GLU A 254 -10.43 20.22 -16.56
N ALA A 255 -11.33 19.97 -17.50
CA ALA A 255 -11.20 18.84 -18.43
C ALA A 255 -9.85 18.80 -19.15
N GLN A 256 -9.31 19.97 -19.54
CA GLN A 256 -8.00 20.06 -20.16
C GLN A 256 -6.88 19.62 -19.21
N ALA A 257 -6.87 20.07 -17.97
CA ALA A 257 -5.86 19.73 -16.98
C ALA A 257 -5.95 18.25 -16.55
N TYR A 258 -7.16 17.72 -16.44
CA TYR A 258 -7.36 16.30 -16.16
C TYR A 258 -6.85 15.40 -17.30
N ASN A 259 -7.17 15.74 -18.54
CA ASN A 259 -6.69 14.99 -19.71
C ASN A 259 -5.16 15.06 -19.82
N ALA A 260 -4.57 16.22 -19.57
CA ALA A 260 -3.12 16.40 -19.56
C ALA A 260 -2.41 15.48 -18.53
N LEU A 261 -3.02 15.21 -17.37
CA LEU A 261 -2.46 14.24 -16.41
C LEU A 261 -2.26 12.84 -17.02
N ALA A 262 -3.23 12.39 -17.82
CA ALA A 262 -3.18 11.08 -18.46
C ALA A 262 -2.25 11.09 -19.69
N ASP A 263 -2.40 12.07 -20.56
CA ASP A 263 -1.69 12.19 -21.84
C ASP A 263 -0.18 12.40 -21.66
N GLU A 264 0.21 13.12 -20.59
CA GLU A 264 1.61 13.38 -20.23
C GLU A 264 2.20 12.31 -19.28
N GLY A 265 1.47 11.24 -19.00
CA GLY A 265 1.93 10.16 -18.13
C GLY A 265 2.14 10.58 -16.67
N ARG A 266 1.37 11.56 -16.19
CA ARG A 266 1.42 12.09 -14.80
C ARG A 266 0.35 11.50 -13.88
N TYR A 267 -0.52 10.62 -14.40
CA TYR A 267 -1.55 9.92 -13.65
C TYR A 267 -1.22 8.41 -13.56
N HIS A 268 -0.74 8.00 -12.41
CA HIS A 268 -0.28 6.64 -12.13
C HIS A 268 -1.34 5.88 -11.33
N ARG A 269 -1.69 4.68 -11.75
CA ARG A 269 -2.73 3.86 -11.12
C ARG A 269 -2.22 2.44 -10.84
N ASP A 270 -2.19 2.09 -9.57
CA ASP A 270 -1.92 0.74 -9.06
C ASP A 270 -3.19 0.23 -8.37
N LEU A 271 -4.15 -0.20 -9.18
CA LEU A 271 -5.50 -0.58 -8.76
C LEU A 271 -5.72 -2.09 -8.97
N TYR A 272 -6.36 -2.74 -7.99
CA TYR A 272 -6.62 -4.20 -7.96
C TYR A 272 -8.05 -4.54 -7.54
#